data_3bf353cc2bd7ed5e8811d3b46e9e91bc
#
_entry.id   3bf353cc2bd7ed5e8811d3b46e9e91bc
#
_cell.length_a   1.000
_cell.length_b   1.000
_cell.length_c   1.000
_cell.angle_alpha   90.00
_cell.angle_beta   90.00
_cell.angle_gamma   90.00
#
_symmetry.space_group_name_H-M   'P 1'
#
loop_
_entity.id
_entity.type
_entity.pdbx_description
1 polymer ?
#
loop_
_entity_poly.entity_id
_entity_poly.type
_entity_poly.pdbx_seq_one_letter_code
_entity_poly.pdbx_strand_id
1 'polypeptide(L)'
;GLEALALSIPPTPGQSIVKRPNNKNLFTLGSVFRSKGYNSRFIYGGYGYFDNMNEFFSQNGYEVTDINALKPNEITYENTWGVADEDLFKLAMKEIDKDYKNKKPFFAQIMTVSNHRPYTYPEGRIDIPSHTGREGAVKYTDYSIGKFIKDAGSKPWFNNTLFVIVSDHCASSAGKVE
;
A
#
# COMPACT_ATOMS: atom_id res chain seq x y z
N GLY A 1 0.18 -6.13 -10.78
CA GLY A 1 1.24 -5.45 -10.05
C GLY A 1 1.61 -6.05 -8.72
N LEU A 2 0.65 -6.17 -7.78
CA LEU A 2 0.92 -6.63 -6.41
C LEU A 2 1.70 -7.95 -6.34
N GLU A 3 1.29 -8.94 -7.12
CA GLU A 3 1.96 -10.25 -7.19
C GLU A 3 3.37 -10.14 -7.77
N ALA A 4 3.54 -9.35 -8.82
CA ALA A 4 4.84 -9.16 -9.43
C ALA A 4 5.84 -8.55 -8.45
N LEU A 5 5.40 -7.60 -7.63
CA LEU A 5 6.23 -7.00 -6.57
C LEU A 5 6.54 -8.00 -5.46
N ALA A 6 5.54 -8.73 -4.98
CA ALA A 6 5.71 -9.63 -3.85
C ALA A 6 6.49 -10.91 -4.21
N LEU A 7 6.27 -11.47 -5.41
CA LEU A 7 6.75 -12.78 -5.84
C LEU A 7 7.86 -12.71 -6.89
N SER A 8 8.15 -11.51 -7.44
CA SER A 8 9.13 -11.30 -8.52
C SER A 8 8.84 -12.14 -9.78
N ILE A 9 7.56 -12.36 -10.08
CA ILE A 9 7.10 -13.08 -11.27
C ILE A 9 6.11 -12.23 -12.07
N PRO A 10 6.06 -12.37 -13.40
CA PRO A 10 5.06 -11.68 -14.20
C PRO A 10 3.64 -12.21 -13.88
N PRO A 11 2.59 -11.43 -14.17
CA PRO A 11 1.22 -11.92 -14.05
C PRO A 11 1.02 -13.22 -14.82
N THR A 12 0.42 -14.20 -14.18
CA THR A 12 0.12 -15.50 -14.79
C THR A 12 -1.32 -15.52 -15.30
N PRO A 13 -1.62 -16.26 -16.39
CA PRO A 13 -2.98 -16.40 -16.88
C PRO A 13 -3.94 -16.98 -15.84
N GLY A 14 -5.21 -16.60 -15.92
CA GLY A 14 -6.26 -17.08 -15.03
C GLY A 14 -6.37 -16.28 -13.73
N GLN A 15 -6.74 -16.96 -12.65
CA GLN A 15 -6.95 -16.32 -11.36
C GLN A 15 -5.63 -15.85 -10.75
N SER A 16 -5.66 -14.69 -10.10
CA SER A 16 -4.55 -14.14 -9.31
C SER A 16 -4.01 -15.16 -8.30
N ILE A 17 -2.69 -15.27 -8.16
CA ILE A 17 -2.02 -16.17 -7.20
C ILE A 17 -2.50 -15.90 -5.77
N VAL A 18 -2.75 -14.64 -5.44
CA VAL A 18 -3.28 -14.23 -4.12
C VAL A 18 -4.58 -14.96 -3.77
N LYS A 19 -5.38 -15.32 -4.78
CA LYS A 19 -6.66 -16.01 -4.62
C LYS A 19 -6.60 -17.52 -4.87
N ARG A 20 -5.47 -18.05 -5.33
CA ARG A 20 -5.36 -19.50 -5.64
C ARG A 20 -5.23 -20.33 -4.35
N PRO A 21 -5.65 -21.59 -4.37
CA PRO A 21 -5.30 -22.54 -3.32
C PRO A 21 -3.76 -22.72 -3.29
N ASN A 22 -3.22 -23.12 -2.15
CA ASN A 22 -1.79 -23.39 -1.95
C ASN A 22 -0.87 -22.17 -2.19
N ASN A 23 -1.35 -20.98 -1.85
CA ASN A 23 -0.62 -19.71 -1.97
C ASN A 23 0.14 -19.31 -0.68
N LYS A 24 0.46 -20.30 0.17
CA LYS A 24 1.13 -20.14 1.47
C LYS A 24 2.60 -20.54 1.39
N ASN A 25 3.43 -19.95 2.27
CA ASN A 25 4.86 -20.29 2.37
C ASN A 25 5.62 -20.14 1.05
N LEU A 26 5.23 -19.19 0.23
CA LEU A 26 5.90 -18.89 -1.02
C LEU A 26 7.18 -18.10 -0.76
N PHE A 27 8.12 -18.20 -1.70
CA PHE A 27 9.30 -17.33 -1.71
C PHE A 27 8.87 -15.93 -2.16
N THR A 28 8.93 -14.96 -1.26
CA THR A 28 8.47 -13.59 -1.49
C THR A 28 9.61 -12.60 -1.21
N LEU A 29 9.48 -11.38 -1.71
CA LEU A 29 10.38 -10.30 -1.35
C LEU A 29 10.44 -10.10 0.17
N GLY A 30 9.30 -10.20 0.87
CA GLY A 30 9.26 -10.17 2.33
C GLY A 30 10.02 -11.31 2.98
N SER A 31 10.04 -12.52 2.39
CA SER A 31 10.84 -13.63 2.93
C SER A 31 12.35 -13.38 2.82
N VAL A 32 12.77 -12.70 1.74
CA VAL A 32 14.18 -12.29 1.56
C VAL A 32 14.57 -11.28 2.64
N PHE A 33 13.76 -10.28 2.90
CA PHE A 33 14.05 -9.30 3.95
C PHE A 33 14.03 -9.92 5.34
N ARG A 34 13.06 -10.79 5.63
CA ARG A 34 13.02 -11.51 6.93
C ARG A 34 14.25 -12.37 7.18
N SER A 35 14.76 -13.06 6.17
CA SER A 35 15.99 -13.84 6.30
C SER A 35 17.22 -13.01 6.68
N LYS A 36 17.12 -11.69 6.47
CA LYS A 36 18.13 -10.69 6.85
C LYS A 36 17.80 -9.96 8.17
N GLY A 37 16.79 -10.42 8.90
CA GLY A 37 16.39 -9.86 10.20
C GLY A 37 15.46 -8.65 10.14
N TYR A 38 14.94 -8.31 8.95
CA TYR A 38 13.95 -7.24 8.81
C TYR A 38 12.57 -7.70 9.27
N ASN A 39 11.80 -6.77 9.80
CA ASN A 39 10.35 -6.93 9.93
C ASN A 39 9.70 -6.61 8.58
N SER A 40 8.93 -7.55 8.02
CA SER A 40 8.25 -7.38 6.73
C SER A 40 6.79 -7.08 6.97
N ARG A 41 6.32 -5.93 6.46
CA ARG A 41 4.96 -5.44 6.62
C ARG A 41 4.25 -5.30 5.29
N PHE A 42 2.96 -5.63 5.29
CA PHE A 42 2.02 -5.22 4.25
C PHE A 42 1.00 -4.26 4.87
N ILE A 43 0.93 -3.05 4.36
CA ILE A 43 0.07 -1.99 4.90
C ILE A 43 -0.87 -1.52 3.78
N TYR A 44 -2.18 -1.62 4.04
CA TYR A 44 -3.20 -1.39 3.03
C TYR A 44 -4.25 -0.37 3.51
N GLY A 45 -4.57 0.60 2.65
CA GLY A 45 -5.56 1.64 2.96
C GLY A 45 -7.01 1.15 2.93
N GLY A 46 -7.28 -0.03 2.38
CA GLY A 46 -8.59 -0.64 2.31
C GLY A 46 -8.78 -1.80 3.29
N TYR A 47 -9.84 -2.57 3.06
CA TYR A 47 -10.16 -3.77 3.84
C TYR A 47 -9.38 -4.97 3.28
N GLY A 48 -8.47 -5.51 4.04
CA GLY A 48 -7.53 -6.53 3.58
C GLY A 48 -8.15 -7.90 3.28
N TYR A 49 -9.42 -8.13 3.63
CA TYR A 49 -10.16 -9.30 3.15
C TYR A 49 -10.46 -9.22 1.64
N PHE A 50 -10.46 -8.01 1.08
CA PHE A 50 -10.59 -7.83 -0.35
C PHE A 50 -9.45 -8.55 -1.07
N ASP A 51 -9.80 -9.29 -2.12
CA ASP A 51 -8.86 -10.08 -2.91
C ASP A 51 -7.98 -11.05 -2.09
N ASN A 52 -8.42 -11.44 -0.87
CA ASN A 52 -7.69 -12.35 0.00
C ASN A 52 -6.30 -11.86 0.44
N MET A 53 -6.05 -10.54 0.40
CA MET A 53 -4.72 -9.97 0.65
C MET A 53 -4.23 -10.23 2.07
N ASN A 54 -5.10 -10.08 3.09
CA ASN A 54 -4.71 -10.32 4.49
C ASN A 54 -4.20 -11.75 4.69
N GLU A 55 -4.95 -12.75 4.19
CA GLU A 55 -4.55 -14.14 4.32
C GLU A 55 -3.27 -14.41 3.53
N PHE A 56 -3.19 -13.97 2.27
CA PHE A 56 -2.01 -14.16 1.45
C PHE A 56 -0.75 -13.62 2.11
N PHE A 57 -0.74 -12.35 2.51
CA PHE A 57 0.45 -11.74 3.09
C PHE A 57 0.81 -12.33 4.45
N SER A 58 -0.17 -12.57 5.34
CA SER A 58 0.10 -13.19 6.65
C SER A 58 0.65 -14.60 6.53
N GLN A 59 0.10 -15.43 5.63
CA GLN A 59 0.57 -16.79 5.38
C GLN A 59 1.94 -16.84 4.67
N ASN A 60 2.39 -15.72 4.11
CA ASN A 60 3.71 -15.55 3.54
C ASN A 60 4.64 -14.71 4.45
N GLY A 61 4.24 -14.56 5.73
CA GLY A 61 5.07 -14.05 6.82
C GLY A 61 5.22 -12.54 6.86
N TYR A 62 4.30 -11.79 6.30
CA TYR A 62 4.21 -10.36 6.54
C TYR A 62 3.35 -10.08 7.78
N GLU A 63 3.70 -9.07 8.53
CA GLU A 63 2.77 -8.42 9.46
C GLU A 63 1.81 -7.56 8.64
N VAL A 64 0.52 -7.90 8.71
CA VAL A 64 -0.50 -7.21 7.92
C VAL A 64 -1.20 -6.16 8.77
N THR A 65 -1.28 -4.95 8.24
CA THR A 65 -2.02 -3.83 8.83
C THR A 65 -2.92 -3.21 7.77
N ASP A 66 -4.21 -3.13 8.05
CA ASP A 66 -5.19 -2.55 7.13
C ASP A 66 -6.00 -1.44 7.82
N ILE A 67 -7.03 -0.94 7.16
CA ILE A 67 -7.93 0.11 7.64
C ILE A 67 -8.46 -0.15 9.07
N ASN A 68 -8.65 -1.40 9.47
CA ASN A 68 -9.17 -1.76 10.80
C ASN A 68 -8.23 -1.37 11.95
N ALA A 69 -6.99 -1.06 11.66
CA ALA A 69 -6.03 -0.56 12.64
C ALA A 69 -6.18 0.94 12.94
N LEU A 70 -6.98 1.66 12.14
CA LEU A 70 -7.25 3.08 12.34
C LEU A 70 -8.44 3.27 13.28
N LYS A 71 -8.34 4.27 14.16
CA LYS A 71 -9.46 4.74 14.95
C LYS A 71 -10.30 5.71 14.12
N PRO A 72 -11.60 5.88 14.43
CA PRO A 72 -12.47 6.82 13.69
C PRO A 72 -11.91 8.25 13.59
N ASN A 73 -11.23 8.74 14.61
CA ASN A 73 -10.61 10.06 14.62
C ASN A 73 -9.28 10.15 13.87
N GLU A 74 -8.75 9.04 13.37
CA GLU A 74 -7.56 8.97 12.52
C GLU A 74 -7.92 8.95 11.01
N ILE A 75 -9.22 8.83 10.69
CA ILE A 75 -9.73 8.78 9.32
C ILE A 75 -10.27 10.16 8.96
N THR A 76 -9.66 10.81 7.98
CA THR A 76 -10.12 12.12 7.48
C THR A 76 -11.09 11.97 6.31
N TYR A 77 -10.97 10.89 5.56
CA TYR A 77 -11.83 10.60 4.43
C TYR A 77 -11.78 9.10 4.10
N GLU A 78 -12.94 8.55 3.73
CA GLU A 78 -13.08 7.16 3.33
C GLU A 78 -14.05 7.05 2.14
N ASN A 79 -13.81 6.12 1.25
CA ASN A 79 -14.72 5.71 0.20
C ASN A 79 -14.87 4.18 0.19
N THR A 80 -15.52 3.66 -0.84
CA THR A 80 -15.79 2.21 -0.96
C THR A 80 -14.52 1.34 -1.00
N TRP A 81 -13.34 1.93 -1.29
CA TRP A 81 -12.06 1.21 -1.38
C TRP A 81 -11.22 1.32 -0.12
N GLY A 82 -11.49 2.32 0.71
CA GLY A 82 -10.76 2.53 1.95
C GLY A 82 -10.51 4.00 2.25
N VAL A 83 -9.54 4.24 3.14
CA VAL A 83 -9.18 5.57 3.60
C VAL A 83 -8.34 6.32 2.59
N ALA A 84 -8.37 7.65 2.68
CA ALA A 84 -7.52 8.52 1.91
C ALA A 84 -6.02 8.16 2.06
N ASP A 85 -5.25 8.30 0.98
CA ASP A 85 -3.82 7.94 0.99
C ASP A 85 -3.02 8.69 2.07
N GLU A 86 -3.42 9.91 2.45
CA GLU A 86 -2.81 10.63 3.57
C GLU A 86 -2.95 9.88 4.91
N ASP A 87 -4.11 9.25 5.16
CA ASP A 87 -4.37 8.52 6.40
C ASP A 87 -3.65 7.17 6.38
N LEU A 88 -3.60 6.50 5.22
CA LEU A 88 -2.78 5.31 5.02
C LEU A 88 -1.30 5.61 5.32
N PHE A 89 -0.75 6.70 4.81
CA PHE A 89 0.66 7.03 5.05
C PHE A 89 0.95 7.41 6.50
N LYS A 90 -0.01 8.01 7.22
CA LYS A 90 0.10 8.20 8.68
C LYS A 90 0.14 6.85 9.42
N LEU A 91 -0.72 5.91 9.01
CA LEU A 91 -0.71 4.55 9.55
C LEU A 91 0.63 3.86 9.29
N ALA A 92 1.13 3.95 8.06
CA ALA A 92 2.43 3.39 7.68
C ALA A 92 3.57 3.97 8.54
N MET A 93 3.62 5.28 8.71
CA MET A 93 4.60 5.92 9.60
C MET A 93 4.53 5.41 11.03
N LYS A 94 3.32 5.25 11.56
CA LYS A 94 3.09 4.73 12.92
C LYS A 94 3.65 3.30 13.08
N GLU A 95 3.43 2.44 12.08
CA GLU A 95 3.95 1.08 12.11
C GLU A 95 5.48 1.02 11.93
N ILE A 96 6.04 1.83 11.05
CA ILE A 96 7.50 1.95 10.87
C ILE A 96 8.16 2.51 12.14
N ASP A 97 7.56 3.52 12.79
CA ASP A 97 8.05 4.07 14.05
C ASP A 97 8.10 3.01 15.17
N LYS A 98 7.16 2.04 15.18
CA LYS A 98 7.20 0.91 16.13
C LYS A 98 8.40 0.01 15.88
N ASP A 99 8.66 -0.35 14.62
CA ASP A 99 9.82 -1.18 14.26
C ASP A 99 11.13 -0.49 14.65
N TYR A 100 11.25 0.79 14.30
CA TYR A 100 12.43 1.57 14.63
C TYR A 100 12.68 1.63 16.14
N LYS A 101 11.63 1.91 16.96
CA LYS A 101 11.71 1.90 18.42
C LYS A 101 12.15 0.56 18.98
N ASN A 102 11.72 -0.52 18.33
CA ASN A 102 12.11 -1.89 18.70
C ASN A 102 13.47 -2.31 18.11
N LYS A 103 14.20 -1.37 17.49
CA LYS A 103 15.51 -1.62 16.86
C LYS A 103 15.46 -2.72 15.79
N LYS A 104 14.34 -2.82 15.09
CA LYS A 104 14.15 -3.75 13.97
C LYS A 104 14.26 -2.98 12.66
N PRO A 105 15.11 -3.41 11.71
CA PRO A 105 15.03 -2.92 10.34
C PRO A 105 13.69 -3.35 9.74
N PHE A 106 13.13 -2.55 8.85
CA PHE A 106 11.81 -2.78 8.29
C PHE A 106 11.83 -2.84 6.77
N PHE A 107 10.95 -3.67 6.23
CA PHE A 107 10.52 -3.67 4.85
C PHE A 107 9.01 -3.46 4.85
N ALA A 108 8.53 -2.33 4.34
CA ALA A 108 7.11 -2.01 4.30
C ALA A 108 6.62 -1.91 2.84
N GLN A 109 5.71 -2.78 2.47
CA GLN A 109 4.95 -2.71 1.23
C GLN A 109 3.63 -2.02 1.52
N ILE A 110 3.47 -0.80 1.00
CA ILE A 110 2.30 0.05 1.25
C ILE A 110 1.47 0.12 -0.04
N MET A 111 0.17 -0.15 0.07
CA MET A 111 -0.74 -0.14 -1.07
C MET A 111 -1.81 0.93 -0.92
N THR A 112 -1.77 1.93 -1.80
CA THR A 112 -2.71 3.05 -1.85
C THR A 112 -4.04 2.68 -2.51
N VAL A 113 -5.08 3.48 -2.32
CA VAL A 113 -6.42 3.25 -2.87
C VAL A 113 -7.04 4.46 -3.57
N SER A 114 -6.55 5.68 -3.32
CA SER A 114 -7.23 6.91 -3.77
C SER A 114 -7.25 7.08 -5.29
N ASN A 115 -6.33 6.44 -6.02
CA ASN A 115 -6.30 6.46 -7.49
C ASN A 115 -7.25 5.42 -8.12
N HIS A 116 -8.14 4.81 -7.34
CA HIS A 116 -9.16 3.89 -7.85
C HIS A 116 -10.49 4.61 -8.13
N ARG A 117 -11.30 4.10 -9.05
CA ARG A 117 -12.69 4.58 -9.23
C ARG A 117 -13.44 4.47 -7.89
N PRO A 118 -14.23 5.44 -7.49
CA PRO A 118 -14.77 6.59 -8.22
C PRO A 118 -13.87 7.83 -8.25
N TYR A 119 -12.57 7.74 -7.97
CA TYR A 119 -11.61 8.85 -8.03
C TYR A 119 -11.93 9.97 -7.03
N THR A 120 -12.16 9.57 -5.78
CA THR A 120 -12.58 10.47 -4.71
C THR A 120 -11.52 10.59 -3.63
N TYR A 121 -11.37 11.80 -3.12
CA TYR A 121 -10.38 12.18 -2.12
C TYR A 121 -10.87 13.41 -1.33
N PRO A 122 -10.22 13.78 -0.21
CA PRO A 122 -10.60 14.96 0.56
C PRO A 122 -10.51 16.24 -0.27
N GLU A 123 -11.55 17.06 -0.21
CA GLU A 123 -11.56 18.37 -0.87
C GLU A 123 -10.50 19.32 -0.31
N GLY A 124 -10.04 20.24 -1.17
CA GLY A 124 -9.09 21.29 -0.78
C GLY A 124 -7.66 20.84 -0.57
N ARG A 125 -7.30 19.61 -0.94
CA ARG A 125 -5.91 19.12 -0.89
C ARG A 125 -5.11 19.51 -2.13
N ILE A 126 -5.77 19.55 -3.25
CA ILE A 126 -5.24 19.94 -4.55
C ILE A 126 -6.21 20.89 -5.26
N ASP A 127 -5.79 21.47 -6.36
CA ASP A 127 -6.59 22.42 -7.18
C ASP A 127 -7.63 21.75 -8.09
N ILE A 128 -7.66 20.42 -8.15
CA ILE A 128 -8.68 19.65 -8.89
C ILE A 128 -9.74 19.18 -7.89
N PRO A 129 -11.02 19.46 -8.07
CA PRO A 129 -12.09 18.99 -7.20
C PRO A 129 -12.20 17.46 -7.22
N SER A 130 -12.55 16.86 -6.10
CA SER A 130 -12.87 15.44 -6.00
C SER A 130 -14.03 15.07 -6.92
N HIS A 131 -14.16 13.81 -7.30
CA HIS A 131 -15.19 13.29 -8.24
C HIS A 131 -15.08 13.76 -9.69
N THR A 132 -14.05 14.48 -10.09
CA THR A 132 -13.91 14.99 -11.45
C THR A 132 -13.20 14.05 -12.42
N GLY A 133 -12.54 13.01 -11.90
CA GLY A 133 -11.91 11.98 -12.72
C GLY A 133 -10.53 11.55 -12.26
N ARG A 134 -9.91 10.73 -13.11
CA ARG A 134 -8.61 10.10 -12.81
C ARG A 134 -7.48 11.10 -12.60
N GLU A 135 -7.44 12.18 -13.37
CA GLU A 135 -6.36 13.16 -13.28
C GLU A 135 -6.26 13.76 -11.89
N GLY A 136 -7.40 14.09 -11.28
CA GLY A 136 -7.45 14.53 -9.89
C GLY A 136 -6.95 13.46 -8.91
N ALA A 137 -7.39 12.22 -9.10
CA ALA A 137 -6.97 11.11 -8.23
C ALA A 137 -5.46 10.83 -8.31
N VAL A 138 -4.87 10.86 -9.51
CA VAL A 138 -3.42 10.74 -9.71
C VAL A 138 -2.69 11.88 -9.01
N LYS A 139 -3.15 13.12 -9.20
CA LYS A 139 -2.56 14.30 -8.56
C LYS A 139 -2.67 14.26 -7.04
N TYR A 140 -3.80 13.76 -6.53
CA TYR A 140 -3.99 13.58 -5.09
C TYR A 140 -3.05 12.50 -4.51
N THR A 141 -2.89 11.36 -5.19
CA THR A 141 -1.94 10.32 -4.76
C THR A 141 -0.50 10.86 -4.78
N ASP A 142 -0.10 11.61 -5.81
CA ASP A 142 1.20 12.28 -5.88
C ASP A 142 1.40 13.27 -4.71
N TYR A 143 0.41 14.12 -4.45
CA TYR A 143 0.39 15.02 -3.30
C TYR A 143 0.57 14.25 -1.98
N SER A 144 -0.14 13.14 -1.80
CA SER A 144 -0.09 12.32 -0.59
C SER A 144 1.28 11.67 -0.40
N ILE A 145 1.90 11.19 -1.48
CA ILE A 145 3.28 10.66 -1.49
C ILE A 145 4.26 11.78 -1.12
N GLY A 146 4.16 12.94 -1.77
CA GLY A 146 5.02 14.07 -1.47
C GLY A 146 4.94 14.51 -0.02
N LYS A 147 3.71 14.56 0.53
CA LYS A 147 3.48 14.85 1.94
C LYS A 147 4.10 13.78 2.85
N PHE A 148 3.92 12.50 2.53
CA PHE A 148 4.53 11.40 3.29
C PHE A 148 6.05 11.50 3.35
N ILE A 149 6.71 11.73 2.21
CA ILE A 149 8.18 11.88 2.15
C ILE A 149 8.63 13.10 2.98
N LYS A 150 7.91 14.22 2.89
CA LYS A 150 8.20 15.43 3.69
C LYS A 150 8.08 15.16 5.18
N ASP A 151 6.98 14.54 5.62
CA ASP A 151 6.73 14.24 7.03
C ASP A 151 7.74 13.20 7.55
N ALA A 152 8.08 12.20 6.73
CA ALA A 152 9.11 11.20 7.03
C ALA A 152 10.50 11.83 7.18
N GLY A 153 10.79 12.93 6.50
CA GLY A 153 12.09 13.64 6.59
C GLY A 153 12.48 14.06 8.01
N SER A 154 11.50 14.18 8.91
CA SER A 154 11.75 14.48 10.33
C SER A 154 12.06 13.22 11.18
N LYS A 155 11.94 12.03 10.60
CA LYS A 155 12.06 10.75 11.32
C LYS A 155 13.51 10.28 11.37
N PRO A 156 13.94 9.69 12.50
CA PRO A 156 15.33 9.25 12.65
C PRO A 156 15.74 8.11 11.71
N TRP A 157 14.78 7.39 11.14
CA TRP A 157 15.02 6.31 10.19
C TRP A 157 15.11 6.78 8.72
N PHE A 158 14.75 8.03 8.42
CA PHE A 158 14.61 8.54 7.06
C PHE A 158 15.89 8.39 6.22
N ASN A 159 17.02 8.85 6.74
CA ASN A 159 18.30 8.84 6.02
C ASN A 159 18.87 7.43 5.75
N ASN A 160 18.30 6.41 6.40
CA ASN A 160 18.67 5.00 6.21
C ASN A 160 17.53 4.19 5.57
N THR A 161 16.65 4.86 4.82
CA THR A 161 15.50 4.23 4.18
C THR A 161 15.52 4.50 2.68
N LEU A 162 15.39 3.43 1.90
CA LEU A 162 15.15 3.50 0.46
C LEU A 162 13.65 3.53 0.20
N PHE A 163 13.17 4.57 -0.48
CA PHE A 163 11.79 4.68 -0.93
C PHE A 163 11.71 4.25 -2.39
N VAL A 164 10.84 3.29 -2.67
CA VAL A 164 10.59 2.78 -4.03
C VAL A 164 9.11 2.98 -4.35
N ILE A 165 8.82 3.77 -5.38
CA ILE A 165 7.47 4.08 -5.82
C ILE A 165 7.22 3.36 -7.14
N VAL A 166 6.19 2.51 -7.17
CA VAL A 166 5.88 1.66 -8.33
C VAL A 166 4.38 1.66 -8.57
N SER A 167 3.97 1.81 -9.82
CA SER A 167 2.58 1.55 -10.20
C SER A 167 2.30 0.05 -10.18
N ASP A 168 1.13 -0.33 -9.68
CA ASP A 168 0.70 -1.73 -9.66
C ASP A 168 0.27 -2.24 -11.04
N HIS A 169 -0.30 -1.36 -11.89
CA HIS A 169 -0.67 -1.61 -13.28
C HIS A 169 -0.86 -0.29 -14.04
N CYS A 170 -0.97 -0.35 -15.35
CA CYS A 170 -1.28 0.81 -16.18
C CYS A 170 -2.78 1.15 -16.16
N ALA A 171 -3.11 2.36 -16.60
CA ALA A 171 -4.47 2.89 -16.57
C ALA A 171 -5.49 2.10 -17.40
N SER A 172 -5.06 1.43 -18.45
CA SER A 172 -5.89 0.68 -19.42
C SER A 172 -5.59 -0.82 -19.40
N SER A 173 -5.36 -1.39 -18.21
CA SER A 173 -5.02 -2.82 -18.05
C SER A 173 -6.12 -3.80 -18.52
N ALA A 174 -7.29 -3.31 -18.90
CA ALA A 174 -8.45 -4.15 -19.22
C ALA A 174 -8.43 -4.79 -20.63
N GLY A 175 -7.30 -4.77 -21.34
CA GLY A 175 -7.18 -5.53 -22.59
C GLY A 175 -8.19 -5.15 -23.69
N LYS A 176 -8.74 -3.96 -23.68
CA LYS A 176 -9.51 -3.46 -24.81
C LYS A 176 -8.50 -3.15 -25.93
N VAL A 177 -8.36 -4.08 -26.84
CA VAL A 177 -7.90 -3.79 -28.18
C VAL A 177 -9.05 -3.03 -28.84
N GLU A 178 -8.83 -1.74 -29.11
CA GLU A 178 -9.71 -0.99 -30.00
C GLU A 178 -9.55 -1.51 -31.43
#